data_87589bd93fdce1f18b9c991d6657099c
#
_entry.id   87589bd93fdce1f18b9c991d6657099c
#
_cell.length_a   1.000
_cell.length_b   1.000
_cell.length_c   1.000
_cell.angle_alpha   90.00
_cell.angle_beta   90.00
_cell.angle_gamma   90.00
#
_symmetry.space_group_name_H-M   'P 1'
#
loop_
_entity.id
_entity.type
_entity.pdbx_description
1 polymer ?
#
loop_
_entity_poly.entity_id
_entity_poly.type
_entity_poly.pdbx_seq_one_letter_code
_entity_poly.pdbx_strand_id
1 'polypeptide(L)'
;MKQTKTMLRLELEVKPEMAAKCHLAAMVPMTAMATGRRSILLTSRQMSAAAVLDTLVMLKSAQETLLAALEQACGSCDSLCEDYARSDENTEAILQTIPAELLARLRKRGLCLRQLARHLVKGDTVYEV
;
A
#
# COMPACT_ATOMS: atom_id res chain seq x y z
N MET A 1 -36.50 -2.39 0.15
CA MET A 1 -35.63 -1.86 -0.89
C MET A 1 -34.70 -2.95 -1.42
N LYS A 2 -34.83 -3.29 -2.67
CA LYS A 2 -33.95 -4.30 -3.29
C LYS A 2 -32.59 -3.68 -3.61
N GLN A 3 -31.56 -4.16 -2.93
CA GLN A 3 -30.20 -3.79 -3.30
C GLN A 3 -29.77 -4.60 -4.51
N THR A 4 -29.46 -3.92 -5.59
CA THR A 4 -28.86 -4.56 -6.76
C THR A 4 -27.41 -4.89 -6.43
N LYS A 5 -27.12 -6.17 -6.24
CA LYS A 5 -25.75 -6.62 -6.04
C LYS A 5 -25.05 -6.69 -7.38
N THR A 6 -24.22 -5.70 -7.65
CA THR A 6 -23.33 -5.74 -8.81
C THR A 6 -22.08 -6.53 -8.44
N MET A 7 -21.86 -7.66 -9.11
CA MET A 7 -20.67 -8.48 -8.89
C MET A 7 -19.63 -8.21 -9.96
N LEU A 8 -18.41 -7.92 -9.53
CA LEU A 8 -17.26 -7.84 -10.42
C LEU A 8 -16.55 -9.19 -10.41
N ARG A 9 -16.29 -9.73 -11.60
CA ARG A 9 -15.48 -10.93 -11.74
C ARG A 9 -14.04 -10.52 -11.97
N LEU A 10 -13.12 -11.03 -11.13
CA LEU A 10 -11.68 -10.83 -11.28
C LEU A 10 -11.04 -12.14 -11.74
N GLU A 11 -10.24 -12.05 -12.78
CA GLU A 11 -9.40 -13.17 -13.21
C GLU A 11 -7.97 -12.85 -12.82
N LEU A 12 -7.33 -13.78 -12.11
CA LEU A 12 -5.96 -13.65 -11.67
C LEU A 12 -5.12 -14.76 -12.26
N GLU A 13 -4.03 -14.37 -12.92
CA GLU A 13 -3.01 -15.33 -13.32
C GLU A 13 -1.98 -15.42 -12.21
N VAL A 14 -1.85 -16.60 -11.64
CA VAL A 14 -0.89 -16.87 -10.58
C VAL A 14 0.19 -17.78 -11.13
N LYS A 15 1.43 -17.35 -11.03
CA LYS A 15 2.57 -18.16 -11.46
C LYS A 15 2.59 -19.48 -10.68
N PRO A 16 2.92 -20.60 -11.32
CA PRO A 16 2.94 -21.91 -10.63
C PRO A 16 3.79 -21.92 -9.37
N GLU A 17 4.91 -21.21 -9.38
CA GLU A 17 5.81 -21.09 -8.23
C GLU A 17 5.12 -20.39 -7.04
N MET A 18 4.35 -19.35 -7.33
CA MET A 18 3.61 -18.62 -6.29
C MET A 18 2.46 -19.48 -5.76
N ALA A 19 1.74 -20.16 -6.64
CA ALA A 19 0.65 -21.05 -6.22
C ALA A 19 1.14 -22.16 -5.31
N ALA A 20 2.29 -22.76 -5.63
CA ALA A 20 2.91 -23.79 -4.81
C ALA A 20 3.36 -23.23 -3.46
N LYS A 21 3.98 -22.05 -3.45
CA LYS A 21 4.46 -21.41 -2.22
C LYS A 21 3.32 -21.03 -1.29
N CYS A 22 2.18 -20.61 -1.84
CA CYS A 22 1.00 -20.22 -1.07
C CYS A 22 0.05 -21.39 -0.79
N HIS A 23 0.39 -22.59 -1.23
CA HIS A 23 -0.47 -23.77 -1.12
C HIS A 23 -1.86 -23.55 -1.71
N LEU A 24 -1.92 -22.78 -2.79
CA LEU A 24 -3.18 -22.54 -3.50
C LEU A 24 -3.52 -23.74 -4.37
N ALA A 25 -4.72 -24.24 -4.21
CA ALA A 25 -5.27 -25.31 -5.03
C ALA A 25 -6.51 -24.82 -5.75
N ALA A 26 -6.87 -25.48 -6.85
CA ALA A 26 -8.10 -25.20 -7.55
C ALA A 26 -9.30 -25.42 -6.62
N MET A 27 -10.33 -24.59 -6.73
CA MET A 27 -11.58 -24.71 -5.97
C MET A 27 -11.49 -24.45 -4.47
N VAL A 28 -10.38 -23.87 -3.99
CA VAL A 28 -10.29 -23.45 -2.58
C VAL A 28 -11.11 -22.17 -2.39
N PRO A 29 -12.06 -22.15 -1.44
CA PRO A 29 -12.81 -20.92 -1.17
C PRO A 29 -11.90 -19.82 -0.62
N MET A 30 -11.98 -18.66 -1.26
CA MET A 30 -11.17 -17.49 -0.89
C MET A 30 -12.09 -16.35 -0.48
N THR A 31 -11.58 -15.46 0.35
CA THR A 31 -12.24 -14.20 0.68
C THR A 31 -11.33 -13.05 0.30
N ALA A 32 -11.95 -11.93 -0.09
CA ALA A 32 -11.25 -10.73 -0.47
C ALA A 32 -11.48 -9.65 0.58
N MET A 33 -10.41 -8.96 0.95
CA MET A 33 -10.46 -7.83 1.87
C MET A 33 -9.90 -6.61 1.15
N ALA A 34 -10.66 -5.53 1.11
CA ALA A 34 -10.16 -4.27 0.56
C ALA A 34 -9.07 -3.71 1.48
N THR A 35 -7.90 -3.45 0.92
CA THR A 35 -6.76 -2.92 1.68
C THR A 35 -6.41 -1.50 1.28
N GLY A 36 -7.07 -0.96 0.26
CA GLY A 36 -6.85 0.39 -0.21
C GLY A 36 -7.64 0.67 -1.47
N ARG A 37 -7.36 1.79 -2.10
CA ARG A 37 -8.06 2.19 -3.34
C ARG A 37 -7.73 1.28 -4.52
N ARG A 38 -6.55 0.72 -4.54
CA ARG A 38 -6.04 -0.09 -5.65
C ARG A 38 -5.44 -1.40 -5.18
N SER A 39 -5.91 -1.89 -4.02
CA SER A 39 -5.34 -3.11 -3.46
C SER A 39 -6.40 -3.92 -2.73
N ILE A 40 -6.29 -5.23 -2.87
CA ILE A 40 -7.09 -6.19 -2.14
C ILE A 40 -6.18 -7.30 -1.63
N LEU A 41 -6.56 -7.87 -0.50
CA LEU A 41 -5.91 -9.05 0.06
C LEU A 41 -6.83 -10.25 -0.13
N LEU A 42 -6.32 -11.30 -0.74
CA LEU A 42 -7.02 -12.56 -0.92
C LEU A 42 -6.47 -13.57 0.07
N THR A 43 -7.36 -14.17 0.86
CA THR A 43 -6.97 -15.21 1.81
C THR A 43 -7.93 -16.39 1.70
N SER A 44 -7.48 -17.57 2.14
CA SER A 44 -8.40 -18.67 2.37
C SER A 44 -9.39 -18.27 3.47
N ARG A 45 -10.62 -18.79 3.40
CA ARG A 45 -11.64 -18.52 4.42
C ARG A 45 -11.26 -19.10 5.78
N GLN A 46 -10.46 -20.14 5.78
CA GLN A 46 -9.99 -20.79 7.00
C GLN A 46 -8.47 -20.86 6.95
N MET A 47 -7.82 -20.37 7.98
CA MET A 47 -6.37 -20.40 8.09
C MET A 47 -5.95 -20.90 9.47
N SER A 48 -4.91 -21.73 9.48
CA SER A 48 -4.27 -22.13 10.73
C SER A 48 -3.54 -20.97 11.39
N ALA A 49 -3.18 -21.12 12.66
CA ALA A 49 -2.36 -20.10 13.33
C ALA A 49 -1.03 -19.87 12.61
N ALA A 50 -0.40 -20.93 12.12
CA ALA A 50 0.85 -20.80 11.35
C ALA A 50 0.63 -19.98 10.07
N ALA A 51 -0.45 -20.24 9.34
CA ALA A 51 -0.77 -19.48 8.13
C ALA A 51 -1.05 -18.00 8.43
N VAL A 52 -1.73 -17.72 9.53
CA VAL A 52 -1.97 -16.32 9.96
C VAL A 52 -0.64 -15.62 10.27
N LEU A 53 0.26 -16.28 11.00
CA LEU A 53 1.56 -15.70 11.33
C LEU A 53 2.40 -15.46 10.07
N ASP A 54 2.43 -16.42 9.16
CA ASP A 54 3.14 -16.25 7.89
C ASP A 54 2.59 -15.06 7.10
N THR A 55 1.27 -14.92 7.05
CA THR A 55 0.62 -13.80 6.37
C THR A 55 1.02 -12.47 6.99
N LEU A 56 1.05 -12.39 8.32
CA LEU A 56 1.45 -11.17 9.02
C LEU A 56 2.89 -10.77 8.69
N VAL A 57 3.79 -11.76 8.65
CA VAL A 57 5.20 -11.51 8.28
C VAL A 57 5.29 -10.98 6.84
N MET A 58 4.56 -11.61 5.91
CA MET A 58 4.60 -11.21 4.51
C MET A 58 3.92 -9.86 4.27
N LEU A 59 2.88 -9.51 5.04
CA LEU A 59 2.26 -8.19 4.97
C LEU A 59 3.24 -7.10 5.38
N LYS A 60 4.05 -7.35 6.38
CA LYS A 60 5.10 -6.42 6.78
C LYS A 60 6.11 -6.23 5.66
N SER A 61 6.52 -7.30 5.01
CA SER A 61 7.43 -7.26 3.87
C SER A 61 6.81 -6.45 2.70
N ALA A 62 5.53 -6.65 2.43
CA ALA A 62 4.82 -5.89 1.41
C ALA A 62 4.77 -4.40 1.74
N GLN A 63 4.54 -4.05 3.01
CA GLN A 63 4.60 -2.66 3.45
C GLN A 63 5.96 -2.03 3.20
N GLU A 64 7.04 -2.75 3.51
CA GLU A 64 8.41 -2.27 3.27
C GLU A 64 8.66 -2.03 1.77
N THR A 65 8.16 -2.91 0.91
CA THR A 65 8.27 -2.74 -0.55
C THR A 65 7.55 -1.46 -1.00
N LEU A 66 6.36 -1.19 -0.49
CA LEU A 66 5.60 0.00 -0.83
C LEU A 66 6.26 1.28 -0.28
N LEU A 67 6.79 1.21 0.94
CA LEU A 67 7.53 2.32 1.54
C LEU A 67 8.80 2.64 0.74
N ALA A 68 9.51 1.61 0.29
CA ALA A 68 10.69 1.79 -0.57
C ALA A 68 10.33 2.47 -1.90
N ALA A 69 9.18 2.13 -2.47
CA ALA A 69 8.69 2.77 -3.69
C ALA A 69 8.44 4.27 -3.47
N LEU A 70 7.83 4.63 -2.34
CA LEU A 70 7.65 6.04 -1.97
C LEU A 70 8.98 6.76 -1.75
N GLU A 71 9.93 6.12 -1.09
CA GLU A 71 11.26 6.69 -0.89
C GLU A 71 11.96 6.96 -2.20
N GLN A 72 11.88 6.02 -3.13
CA GLN A 72 12.50 6.17 -4.45
C GLN A 72 11.84 7.29 -5.24
N ALA A 73 10.53 7.42 -5.19
CA ALA A 73 9.80 8.45 -5.90
C ALA A 73 10.01 9.85 -5.33
N CYS A 74 10.08 9.97 -4.01
CA CYS A 74 10.16 11.25 -3.32
C CYS A 74 11.60 11.70 -3.03
N GLY A 75 12.51 10.74 -2.86
CA GLY A 75 13.88 11.04 -2.47
C GLY A 75 13.98 11.56 -1.05
N SER A 76 15.18 11.95 -0.64
CA SER A 76 15.44 12.54 0.66
C SER A 76 15.42 14.07 0.56
N CYS A 77 15.03 14.72 1.65
CA CYS A 77 15.07 16.18 1.72
C CYS A 77 16.50 16.69 1.84
N ASP A 78 16.81 17.70 1.05
CA ASP A 78 17.99 18.51 1.26
C ASP A 78 17.61 19.79 2.01
N SER A 79 18.58 20.60 2.38
CA SER A 79 18.35 21.86 3.12
C SER A 79 17.48 22.84 2.37
N LEU A 80 17.60 22.90 1.05
CA LEU A 80 16.78 23.78 0.21
C LEU A 80 15.32 23.35 0.22
N CYS A 81 15.07 22.03 0.20
CA CYS A 81 13.72 21.50 0.24
C CYS A 81 13.04 21.83 1.56
N GLU A 82 13.75 21.75 2.69
CA GLU A 82 13.20 22.07 4.01
C GLU A 82 12.78 23.52 4.11
N ASP A 83 13.59 24.43 3.59
CA ASP A 83 13.29 25.88 3.64
C ASP A 83 12.03 26.20 2.83
N TYR A 84 11.83 25.55 1.71
CA TYR A 84 10.62 25.72 0.90
C TYR A 84 9.38 25.11 1.56
N ALA A 85 9.54 23.99 2.25
CA ALA A 85 8.42 23.29 2.88
C ALA A 85 7.79 24.10 4.01
N ARG A 86 8.55 24.95 4.69
CA ARG A 86 8.06 25.78 5.80
C ARG A 86 7.09 26.86 5.39
N SER A 87 7.10 27.27 4.13
CA SER A 87 6.30 28.40 3.65
C SER A 87 5.05 27.98 2.87
N ASP A 88 4.80 26.68 2.72
CA ASP A 88 3.70 26.19 1.91
C ASP A 88 2.59 25.58 2.77
N GLU A 89 1.56 26.38 3.04
CA GLU A 89 0.38 25.97 3.81
C GLU A 89 -0.39 24.82 3.14
N ASN A 90 -0.39 24.77 1.79
CA ASN A 90 -1.05 23.72 1.04
C ASN A 90 -0.39 22.38 1.25
N THR A 91 0.93 22.34 1.35
CA THR A 91 1.69 21.11 1.62
C THR A 91 1.27 20.52 2.96
N GLU A 92 1.18 21.32 4.01
CA GLU A 92 0.76 20.86 5.32
C GLU A 92 -0.68 20.31 5.31
N ALA A 93 -1.60 21.02 4.66
CA ALA A 93 -2.97 20.57 4.56
C ALA A 93 -3.07 19.21 3.84
N ILE A 94 -2.30 19.02 2.78
CA ILE A 94 -2.24 17.76 2.05
C ILE A 94 -1.68 16.65 2.92
N LEU A 95 -0.60 16.89 3.65
CA LEU A 95 0.03 15.91 4.53
C LEU A 95 -0.86 15.51 5.69
N GLN A 96 -1.76 16.38 6.14
CA GLN A 96 -2.72 16.08 7.19
C GLN A 96 -3.77 15.04 6.75
N THR A 97 -3.92 14.79 5.47
CA THR A 97 -4.79 13.72 4.98
C THR A 97 -4.21 12.32 5.23
N ILE A 98 -2.93 12.24 5.55
CA ILE A 98 -2.25 10.99 5.84
C ILE A 98 -2.45 10.65 7.32
N PRO A 99 -2.76 9.37 7.67
CA PRO A 99 -2.85 8.98 9.08
C PRO A 99 -1.57 9.33 9.83
N ALA A 100 -1.73 9.88 11.05
CA ALA A 100 -0.61 10.43 11.83
C ALA A 100 0.51 9.42 12.06
N GLU A 101 0.15 8.15 12.34
CA GLU A 101 1.13 7.09 12.56
C GLU A 101 1.96 6.79 11.31
N LEU A 102 1.29 6.77 10.15
CA LEU A 102 1.97 6.54 8.88
C LEU A 102 2.88 7.73 8.54
N LEU A 103 2.39 8.94 8.74
CA LEU A 103 3.19 10.15 8.50
C LEU A 103 4.45 10.17 9.37
N ALA A 104 4.33 9.76 10.64
CA ALA A 104 5.48 9.66 11.54
C ALA A 104 6.51 8.64 11.03
N ARG A 105 6.05 7.49 10.51
CA ARG A 105 6.93 6.49 9.91
C ARG A 105 7.67 7.03 8.69
N LEU A 106 6.97 7.78 7.84
CA LEU A 106 7.56 8.38 6.65
C LEU A 106 8.61 9.43 7.01
N ARG A 107 8.35 10.26 8.01
CA ARG A 107 9.31 11.24 8.52
C ARG A 107 10.58 10.56 9.06
N LYS A 108 10.39 9.47 9.79
CA LYS A 108 11.50 8.71 10.38
C LYS A 108 12.39 8.10 9.30
N ARG A 109 11.84 7.77 8.14
CA ARG A 109 12.60 7.23 7.01
C ARG A 109 13.35 8.30 6.22
N GLY A 110 13.14 9.57 6.54
CA GLY A 110 13.84 10.67 5.86
C GLY A 110 13.31 11.01 4.47
N LEU A 111 12.13 10.54 4.14
CA LEU A 111 11.49 10.79 2.87
C LEU A 111 11.10 12.26 2.72
N CYS A 112 11.27 12.85 1.54
CA CYS A 112 10.89 14.21 1.28
C CYS A 112 9.37 14.39 1.23
N LEU A 113 8.81 14.96 2.29
CA LEU A 113 7.36 15.14 2.42
C LEU A 113 6.79 16.13 1.39
N ARG A 114 7.59 17.09 0.96
CA ARG A 114 7.16 18.02 -0.08
C ARG A 114 6.96 17.32 -1.42
N GLN A 115 7.85 16.43 -1.78
CA GLN A 115 7.71 15.63 -2.99
C GLN A 115 6.52 14.67 -2.87
N LEU A 116 6.33 14.11 -1.68
CA LEU A 116 5.16 13.28 -1.41
C LEU A 116 3.86 14.05 -1.65
N ALA A 117 3.76 15.27 -1.12
CA ALA A 117 2.59 16.12 -1.34
C ALA A 117 2.36 16.40 -2.82
N ARG A 118 3.42 16.63 -3.60
CA ARG A 118 3.32 16.81 -5.04
C ARG A 118 2.75 15.58 -5.74
N HIS A 119 3.24 14.40 -5.39
CA HIS A 119 2.73 13.14 -5.94
C HIS A 119 1.26 12.92 -5.57
N LEU A 120 0.86 13.29 -4.37
CA LEU A 120 -0.53 13.18 -3.94
C LEU A 120 -1.45 14.09 -4.76
N VAL A 121 -1.01 15.30 -5.09
CA VAL A 121 -1.77 16.24 -5.91
C VAL A 121 -1.83 15.78 -7.37
N LYS A 122 -0.71 15.34 -7.91
CA LYS A 122 -0.64 14.90 -9.32
C LYS A 122 -1.35 13.58 -9.55
N GLY A 123 -1.39 12.71 -8.55
CA GLY A 123 -1.95 11.37 -8.72
C GLY A 123 -1.16 10.48 -9.65
N ASP A 124 0.14 10.76 -9.84
CA ASP A 124 0.99 9.99 -10.72
C ASP A 124 1.40 8.65 -10.10
N THR A 125 1.89 7.75 -10.94
CA THR A 125 2.29 6.42 -10.52
C THR A 125 3.63 6.47 -9.79
N VAL A 126 3.67 5.96 -8.56
CA VAL A 126 4.91 5.85 -7.77
C VAL A 126 5.32 4.39 -7.50
N TYR A 127 4.44 3.44 -7.77
CA TYR A 127 4.70 2.02 -7.63
C TYR A 127 4.29 1.31 -8.91
N GLU A 128 5.20 0.56 -9.49
CA GLU A 128 4.97 -0.16 -10.74
C GLU A 128 5.74 -1.48 -10.71
N VAL A 129 5.07 -2.52 -11.12
CA VAL A 129 5.67 -3.88 -11.15
C VAL A 129 5.82 -4.33 -12.59
#